data_07895968e580b7abefbaebd6a84d2345
#
_entry.id   07895968e580b7abefbaebd6a84d2345
#
_cell.length_a   1.000
_cell.length_b   1.000
_cell.length_c   1.000
_cell.angle_alpha   90.00
_cell.angle_beta   90.00
_cell.angle_gamma   90.00
#
_symmetry.space_group_name_H-M   'P 1'
#
loop_
_entity.id
_entity.type
_entity.pdbx_description
1 polymer ?
#
loop_
_entity_poly.entity_id
_entity_poly.type
_entity_poly.pdbx_seq_one_letter_code
_entity_poly.pdbx_strand_id
1 'polypeptide(L)'
;IFDYIYVSTESDKIIKICKNVGIDYFIKRPKTLSGDKIGISEVMEHAIKKLGKKINFTNVCCIFPCSPFLSIKNLKKALKKVKSNKKYLVHAVSKYSHPPERRLLMNHDSILKPVNKENMNKNTQSFAQSYYDLGQFYFSHKSVWGSNPKTVKRVGIEISHWDSVDIDNIEDWKLAEKLFKFRKRSLTK
;
A
#
# COMPACT_ATOMS: atom_id res chain seq x y z
N ILE A 1 2.23 -16.18 -8.81
CA ILE A 1 1.26 -15.11 -9.01
C ILE A 1 1.87 -13.98 -9.85
N PHE A 2 3.18 -13.79 -9.80
CA PHE A 2 3.95 -12.86 -10.62
C PHE A 2 4.93 -13.62 -11.50
N ASP A 3 5.03 -13.22 -12.78
CA ASP A 3 6.02 -13.78 -13.71
C ASP A 3 7.39 -13.14 -13.46
N TYR A 4 7.40 -11.87 -13.05
CA TYR A 4 8.61 -11.11 -12.73
C TYR A 4 8.39 -10.23 -11.50
N ILE A 5 9.46 -10.04 -10.72
CA ILE A 5 9.51 -9.10 -9.59
C ILE A 5 10.67 -8.14 -9.84
N TYR A 6 10.37 -6.84 -9.94
CA TYR A 6 11.37 -5.80 -10.14
C TYR A 6 11.45 -4.88 -8.93
N VAL A 7 12.64 -4.54 -8.52
CA VAL A 7 12.86 -3.48 -7.52
C VAL A 7 13.20 -2.18 -8.23
N SER A 8 12.39 -1.13 -8.01
CA SER A 8 12.64 0.21 -8.50
C SER A 8 13.33 1.04 -7.42
N THR A 9 14.58 1.40 -7.64
CA THR A 9 15.37 2.18 -6.68
C THR A 9 16.49 2.97 -7.39
N GLU A 10 16.91 4.08 -6.80
CA GLU A 10 18.10 4.83 -7.19
C GLU A 10 19.36 4.35 -6.46
N SER A 11 19.20 3.62 -5.36
CA SER A 11 20.25 3.27 -4.42
C SER A 11 20.96 1.96 -4.80
N ASP A 12 22.26 2.04 -5.04
CA ASP A 12 23.08 0.85 -5.30
C ASP A 12 23.22 -0.03 -4.04
N LYS A 13 23.11 0.57 -2.85
CA LYS A 13 23.08 -0.17 -1.57
C LYS A 13 21.85 -1.06 -1.50
N ILE A 14 20.68 -0.54 -1.86
CA ILE A 14 19.42 -1.32 -1.90
C ILE A 14 19.52 -2.43 -2.94
N ILE A 15 20.05 -2.15 -4.13
CA ILE A 15 20.29 -3.18 -5.17
C ILE A 15 21.13 -4.32 -4.62
N LYS A 16 22.24 -4.00 -3.92
CA LYS A 16 23.11 -5.01 -3.32
C LYS A 16 22.38 -5.87 -2.28
N ILE A 17 21.58 -5.25 -1.40
CA ILE A 17 20.79 -5.97 -0.39
C ILE A 17 19.79 -6.90 -1.07
N CYS A 18 19.06 -6.42 -2.07
CA CYS A 18 18.06 -7.21 -2.79
C CYS A 18 18.68 -8.41 -3.53
N LYS A 19 19.86 -8.24 -4.12
CA LYS A 19 20.60 -9.36 -4.74
C LYS A 19 20.93 -10.47 -3.73
N ASN A 20 21.32 -10.10 -2.52
CA ASN A 20 21.64 -11.07 -1.46
C ASN A 20 20.41 -11.92 -1.02
N VAL A 21 19.19 -11.49 -1.33
CA VAL A 21 17.96 -12.23 -1.06
C VAL A 21 17.30 -12.80 -2.32
N GLY A 22 18.06 -12.86 -3.44
CA GLY A 22 17.65 -13.53 -4.68
C GLY A 22 16.79 -12.68 -5.62
N ILE A 23 16.85 -11.36 -5.53
CA ILE A 23 16.22 -10.47 -6.51
C ILE A 23 17.25 -10.03 -7.55
N ASP A 24 16.99 -10.35 -8.83
CA ASP A 24 17.90 -10.08 -9.94
C ASP A 24 17.44 -8.99 -10.90
N TYR A 25 16.17 -8.57 -10.79
CA TYR A 25 15.59 -7.61 -11.72
C TYR A 25 15.45 -6.23 -11.07
N PHE A 26 16.05 -5.21 -11.69
CA PHE A 26 16.07 -3.84 -11.16
C PHE A 26 15.66 -2.82 -12.22
N ILE A 27 14.98 -1.77 -11.74
CA ILE A 27 14.72 -0.54 -12.48
C ILE A 27 15.50 0.56 -11.78
N LYS A 28 16.64 0.98 -12.36
CA LYS A 28 17.37 2.13 -11.83
C LYS A 28 16.51 3.38 -12.01
N ARG A 29 16.04 3.90 -10.89
CA ARG A 29 15.18 5.08 -10.83
C ARG A 29 16.04 6.35 -10.91
N PRO A 30 15.68 7.35 -11.73
CA PRO A 30 16.39 8.62 -11.74
C PRO A 30 16.18 9.37 -10.42
N LYS A 31 17.19 10.14 -10.00
CA LYS A 31 17.12 10.95 -8.76
C LYS A 31 15.93 11.91 -8.72
N THR A 32 15.51 12.43 -9.88
CA THR A 32 14.33 13.29 -10.02
C THR A 32 13.02 12.62 -9.61
N LEU A 33 12.96 11.29 -9.58
CA LEU A 33 11.81 10.49 -9.14
C LEU A 33 12.02 9.83 -7.76
N SER A 34 12.98 10.30 -6.98
CA SER A 34 13.38 9.66 -5.71
C SER A 34 13.24 10.59 -4.50
N GLY A 35 12.66 11.77 -4.67
CA GLY A 35 12.41 12.71 -3.56
C GLY A 35 11.09 12.43 -2.85
N ASP A 36 10.99 12.89 -1.60
CA ASP A 36 9.83 12.65 -0.71
C ASP A 36 8.51 13.24 -1.22
N LYS A 37 8.58 14.20 -2.16
CA LYS A 37 7.39 14.82 -2.75
C LYS A 37 6.88 14.10 -4.01
N ILE A 38 7.58 13.06 -4.47
CA ILE A 38 7.21 12.33 -5.69
C ILE A 38 6.12 11.32 -5.37
N GLY A 39 5.01 11.42 -6.09
CA GLY A 39 3.89 10.50 -5.95
C GLY A 39 4.17 9.13 -6.54
N ILE A 40 3.51 8.11 -6.01
CA ILE A 40 3.66 6.73 -6.50
C ILE A 40 3.27 6.57 -7.98
N SER A 41 2.35 7.39 -8.48
CA SER A 41 1.92 7.36 -9.89
C SER A 41 3.09 7.63 -10.83
N GLU A 42 3.88 8.66 -10.57
CA GLU A 42 5.05 9.05 -11.38
C GLU A 42 6.11 7.94 -11.41
N VAL A 43 6.34 7.30 -10.25
CA VAL A 43 7.26 6.17 -10.12
C VAL A 43 6.77 4.97 -10.93
N MET A 44 5.47 4.67 -10.86
CA MET A 44 4.86 3.56 -11.58
C MET A 44 4.84 3.79 -13.09
N GLU A 45 4.52 4.99 -13.55
CA GLU A 45 4.57 5.34 -14.97
C GLU A 45 5.99 5.17 -15.54
N HIS A 46 7.00 5.64 -14.82
CA HIS A 46 8.39 5.42 -15.19
C HIS A 46 8.73 3.93 -15.29
N ALA A 47 8.36 3.14 -14.28
CA ALA A 47 8.62 1.70 -14.25
C ALA A 47 7.93 0.99 -15.42
N ILE A 48 6.66 1.25 -15.66
CA ILE A 48 5.87 0.67 -16.75
C ILE A 48 6.46 1.02 -18.11
N LYS A 49 6.85 2.28 -18.33
CA LYS A 49 7.49 2.74 -19.56
C LYS A 49 8.83 2.05 -19.82
N LYS A 50 9.63 1.88 -18.78
CA LYS A 50 10.93 1.18 -18.88
C LYS A 50 10.75 -0.32 -19.18
N LEU A 51 9.83 -0.98 -18.50
CA LEU A 51 9.56 -2.41 -18.66
C LEU A 51 8.86 -2.71 -19.99
N GLY A 52 7.92 -1.89 -20.42
CA GLY A 52 7.19 -2.07 -21.67
C GLY A 52 8.08 -2.07 -22.94
N LYS A 53 9.32 -1.59 -22.83
CA LYS A 53 10.33 -1.68 -23.88
C LYS A 53 11.08 -3.03 -23.90
N LYS A 54 10.97 -3.82 -22.83
CA LYS A 54 11.75 -5.05 -22.62
C LYS A 54 10.90 -6.31 -22.58
N ILE A 55 9.72 -6.21 -21.98
CA ILE A 55 8.81 -7.34 -21.76
C ILE A 55 7.37 -6.94 -22.08
N ASN A 56 6.59 -7.92 -22.51
CA ASN A 56 5.15 -7.75 -22.65
C ASN A 56 4.46 -8.19 -21.35
N PHE A 57 3.64 -7.32 -20.77
CA PHE A 57 2.84 -7.60 -19.57
C PHE A 57 1.51 -6.85 -19.61
N THR A 58 0.55 -7.37 -18.92
CA THR A 58 -0.82 -6.84 -18.89
C THR A 58 -1.12 -6.12 -17.57
N ASN A 59 -0.80 -6.77 -16.48
CA ASN A 59 -1.11 -6.29 -15.13
C ASN A 59 0.18 -5.96 -14.38
N VAL A 60 0.10 -5.01 -13.47
CA VAL A 60 1.21 -4.57 -12.64
C VAL A 60 0.75 -4.41 -11.20
N CYS A 61 1.54 -4.91 -10.27
CA CYS A 61 1.35 -4.73 -8.85
C CYS A 61 2.52 -3.94 -8.28
N CYS A 62 2.24 -2.76 -7.77
CA CYS A 62 3.17 -2.03 -6.92
C CYS A 62 3.05 -2.58 -5.50
N ILE A 63 4.15 -3.03 -4.92
CA ILE A 63 4.21 -3.50 -3.53
C ILE A 63 5.14 -2.55 -2.78
N PHE A 64 4.68 -2.05 -1.64
CA PHE A 64 5.47 -1.18 -0.78
C PHE A 64 6.35 -2.01 0.16
N PRO A 65 7.62 -1.64 0.37
CA PRO A 65 8.58 -2.48 1.09
C PRO A 65 8.30 -2.61 2.58
N CYS A 66 7.64 -1.61 3.19
CA CYS A 66 7.40 -1.56 4.64
C CYS A 66 6.19 -2.37 5.13
N SER A 67 5.66 -3.28 4.30
CA SER A 67 4.45 -4.07 4.57
C SER A 67 4.77 -5.54 4.89
N PRO A 68 5.22 -5.88 6.12
CA PRO A 68 5.78 -7.19 6.46
C PRO A 68 4.75 -8.33 6.43
N PHE A 69 3.46 -8.00 6.52
CA PHE A 69 2.37 -9.00 6.56
C PHE A 69 1.58 -9.09 5.26
N LEU A 70 2.20 -8.73 4.15
CA LEU A 70 1.62 -8.90 2.82
C LEU A 70 1.21 -10.35 2.59
N SER A 71 -0.05 -10.59 2.21
CA SER A 71 -0.60 -11.92 2.05
C SER A 71 -0.81 -12.30 0.58
N ILE A 72 -0.28 -13.45 0.17
CA ILE A 72 -0.52 -14.03 -1.16
C ILE A 72 -2.02 -14.25 -1.41
N LYS A 73 -2.80 -14.62 -0.38
CA LYS A 73 -4.26 -14.77 -0.47
C LYS A 73 -4.92 -13.45 -0.89
N ASN A 74 -4.50 -12.33 -0.30
CA ASN A 74 -5.05 -11.02 -0.61
C ASN A 74 -4.61 -10.53 -1.99
N LEU A 75 -3.37 -10.77 -2.39
CA LEU A 75 -2.89 -10.49 -3.76
C LEU A 75 -3.66 -11.31 -4.82
N LYS A 76 -3.98 -12.59 -4.56
CA LYS A 76 -4.83 -13.40 -5.45
C LYS A 76 -6.24 -12.84 -5.57
N LYS A 77 -6.86 -12.37 -4.47
CA LYS A 77 -8.16 -11.67 -4.49
C LYS A 77 -8.08 -10.40 -5.33
N ALA A 78 -7.02 -9.59 -5.16
CA ALA A 78 -6.80 -8.38 -5.92
C ALA A 78 -6.65 -8.67 -7.42
N LEU A 79 -5.85 -9.66 -7.80
CA LEU A 79 -5.67 -10.08 -9.19
C LEU A 79 -7.01 -10.47 -9.84
N LYS A 80 -7.87 -11.20 -9.12
CA LYS A 80 -9.22 -11.56 -9.62
C LYS A 80 -10.04 -10.30 -9.92
N LYS A 81 -9.99 -9.28 -9.08
CA LYS A 81 -10.66 -7.99 -9.30
C LYS A 81 -10.08 -7.25 -10.50
N VAL A 82 -8.75 -7.17 -10.62
CA VAL A 82 -8.07 -6.55 -11.77
C VAL A 82 -8.47 -7.21 -13.10
N LYS A 83 -8.53 -8.55 -13.12
CA LYS A 83 -8.94 -9.30 -14.31
C LYS A 83 -10.39 -9.08 -14.70
N SER A 84 -11.27 -8.75 -13.77
CA SER A 84 -12.69 -8.49 -14.04
C SER A 84 -12.95 -7.13 -14.70
N ASN A 85 -12.07 -6.15 -14.51
CA ASN A 85 -12.23 -4.84 -15.13
C ASN A 85 -10.89 -4.09 -15.22
N LYS A 86 -10.48 -3.74 -16.45
CA LYS A 86 -9.22 -3.04 -16.74
C LYS A 86 -9.13 -1.63 -16.17
N LYS A 87 -10.25 -1.02 -15.73
CA LYS A 87 -10.27 0.32 -15.11
C LYS A 87 -10.12 0.27 -13.58
N TYR A 88 -9.98 -0.91 -12.98
CA TYR A 88 -9.81 -1.03 -11.55
C TYR A 88 -8.37 -0.78 -11.12
N LEU A 89 -8.22 0.09 -10.12
CA LEU A 89 -7.06 0.19 -9.27
C LEU A 89 -7.40 -0.46 -7.93
N VAL A 90 -6.91 -1.66 -7.71
CA VAL A 90 -7.20 -2.47 -6.52
C VAL A 90 -6.10 -2.27 -5.50
N HIS A 91 -6.46 -1.92 -4.26
CA HIS A 91 -5.49 -1.67 -3.21
C HIS A 91 -5.93 -2.21 -1.85
N ALA A 92 -4.97 -2.37 -0.96
CA ALA A 92 -5.21 -2.80 0.41
C ALA A 92 -5.84 -1.67 1.21
N VAL A 93 -6.90 -1.97 1.94
CA VAL A 93 -7.56 -1.04 2.85
C VAL A 93 -7.83 -1.70 4.20
N SER A 94 -7.87 -0.91 5.26
CA SER A 94 -8.35 -1.37 6.57
C SER A 94 -9.43 -0.45 7.10
N LYS A 95 -10.25 -0.99 7.98
CA LYS A 95 -11.31 -0.23 8.64
C LYS A 95 -10.72 0.75 9.65
N TYR A 96 -11.26 1.94 9.69
CA TYR A 96 -11.05 2.80 10.85
C TYR A 96 -11.69 2.16 12.08
N SER A 97 -10.96 2.11 13.18
CA SER A 97 -11.50 1.65 14.48
C SER A 97 -12.46 2.66 15.11
N HIS A 98 -12.32 3.93 14.74
CA HIS A 98 -13.17 5.03 15.18
C HIS A 98 -13.59 5.86 13.97
N PRO A 99 -14.83 6.42 13.94
CA PRO A 99 -15.27 7.24 12.83
C PRO A 99 -14.35 8.46 12.61
N PRO A 100 -13.72 8.62 11.45
CA PRO A 100 -12.86 9.77 11.16
C PRO A 100 -13.63 11.09 11.15
N GLU A 101 -14.94 11.05 11.05
CA GLU A 101 -15.85 12.21 11.16
C GLU A 101 -15.79 12.87 12.55
N ARG A 102 -15.37 12.13 13.58
CA ARG A 102 -15.21 12.61 14.97
C ARG A 102 -13.77 12.91 15.34
N ARG A 103 -12.87 13.08 14.35
CA ARG A 103 -11.46 13.36 14.61
C ARG A 103 -11.24 14.70 15.31
N LEU A 104 -10.26 14.71 16.17
CA LEU A 104 -9.82 15.89 16.92
C LEU A 104 -8.44 16.31 16.41
N LEU A 105 -8.19 17.61 16.43
CA LEU A 105 -6.84 18.17 16.26
C LEU A 105 -6.36 18.64 17.63
N MET A 106 -5.10 18.34 17.95
CA MET A 106 -4.43 18.78 19.17
C MET A 106 -3.38 19.83 18.82
N ASN A 107 -3.39 20.97 19.50
CA ASN A 107 -2.36 21.99 19.37
C ASN A 107 -1.16 21.67 20.29
N HIS A 108 -0.13 22.53 20.25
CA HIS A 108 1.09 22.39 21.05
C HIS A 108 0.83 22.47 22.58
N ASP A 109 -0.27 23.12 23.01
CA ASP A 109 -0.67 23.20 24.41
C ASP A 109 -1.56 22.02 24.84
N SER A 110 -1.66 20.96 24.02
CA SER A 110 -2.52 19.80 24.24
C SER A 110 -4.02 20.11 24.24
N ILE A 111 -4.44 21.26 23.70
CA ILE A 111 -5.85 21.61 23.60
C ILE A 111 -6.45 20.93 22.37
N LEU A 112 -7.53 20.17 22.59
CA LEU A 112 -8.24 19.42 21.55
C LEU A 112 -9.36 20.28 20.93
N LYS A 113 -9.43 20.27 19.60
CA LYS A 113 -10.50 20.88 18.82
C LYS A 113 -11.10 19.86 17.84
N PRO A 114 -12.43 19.64 17.84
CA PRO A 114 -13.05 18.79 16.84
C PRO A 114 -12.96 19.46 15.47
N VAL A 115 -12.67 18.66 14.44
CA VAL A 115 -12.69 19.14 13.04
C VAL A 115 -14.12 19.43 12.60
N ASN A 116 -15.08 18.59 13.07
CA ASN A 116 -16.50 18.84 12.85
C ASN A 116 -17.24 18.78 14.19
N LYS A 117 -17.66 19.94 14.72
CA LYS A 117 -18.35 20.06 16.01
C LYS A 117 -19.70 19.33 16.03
N GLU A 118 -20.43 19.34 14.91
CA GLU A 118 -21.76 18.73 14.80
C GLU A 118 -21.74 17.21 14.97
N ASN A 119 -20.61 16.59 14.63
CA ASN A 119 -20.46 15.14 14.75
C ASN A 119 -20.12 14.67 16.16
N MET A 120 -19.74 15.57 17.07
CA MET A 120 -19.36 15.19 18.44
C MET A 120 -20.54 14.66 19.24
N ASN A 121 -21.75 15.15 18.96
CA ASN A 121 -22.96 14.77 19.67
C ASN A 121 -23.69 13.57 19.01
N LYS A 122 -23.21 13.10 17.85
CA LYS A 122 -23.80 11.94 17.16
C LYS A 122 -23.27 10.64 17.74
N ASN A 123 -24.12 9.61 17.78
CA ASN A 123 -23.69 8.27 18.15
C ASN A 123 -22.66 7.75 17.12
N THR A 124 -21.59 7.12 17.57
CA THR A 124 -20.54 6.55 16.69
C THR A 124 -21.08 5.53 15.70
N GLN A 125 -22.11 4.77 16.09
CA GLN A 125 -22.77 3.78 15.24
C GLN A 125 -23.61 4.37 14.11
N SER A 126 -23.90 5.68 14.13
CA SER A 126 -24.64 6.35 13.06
C SER A 126 -23.79 6.70 11.84
N PHE A 127 -22.48 6.60 11.95
CA PHE A 127 -21.57 6.87 10.83
C PHE A 127 -21.35 5.61 9.97
N ALA A 128 -21.25 5.81 8.66
CA ALA A 128 -20.90 4.73 7.75
C ALA A 128 -19.47 4.20 8.05
N GLN A 129 -19.28 2.90 7.89
CA GLN A 129 -17.95 2.32 8.05
C GLN A 129 -16.98 2.91 7.04
N SER A 130 -15.96 3.57 7.52
CA SER A 130 -14.90 4.17 6.72
C SER A 130 -13.65 3.29 6.68
N TYR A 131 -12.88 3.43 5.60
CA TYR A 131 -11.65 2.69 5.36
C TYR A 131 -10.51 3.66 5.06
N TYR A 132 -9.28 3.23 5.35
CA TYR A 132 -8.07 3.95 4.97
C TYR A 132 -7.17 3.09 4.09
N ASP A 133 -6.40 3.75 3.25
CA ASP A 133 -5.39 3.10 2.40
C ASP A 133 -4.22 2.64 3.27
N LEU A 134 -3.85 1.37 3.15
CA LEU A 134 -2.76 0.78 3.94
C LEU A 134 -1.38 0.97 3.33
N GLY A 135 -1.29 1.44 2.09
CA GLY A 135 0.01 1.51 1.42
C GLY A 135 0.72 0.16 1.28
N GLN A 136 0.01 -0.98 1.30
CA GLN A 136 0.66 -2.28 1.12
C GLN A 136 0.90 -2.61 -0.35
N PHE A 137 -0.12 -2.43 -1.18
CA PHE A 137 -0.02 -2.67 -2.63
C PHE A 137 -1.08 -1.91 -3.42
N TYR A 138 -0.75 -1.61 -4.68
CA TYR A 138 -1.68 -1.18 -5.71
C TYR A 138 -1.58 -2.12 -6.90
N PHE A 139 -2.68 -2.76 -7.29
CA PHE A 139 -2.72 -3.73 -8.37
C PHE A 139 -3.71 -3.30 -9.44
N SER A 140 -3.26 -3.28 -10.70
CA SER A 140 -4.10 -2.81 -11.82
C SER A 140 -3.64 -3.39 -13.15
N HIS A 141 -4.45 -3.18 -14.20
CA HIS A 141 -3.97 -3.22 -15.57
C HIS A 141 -2.97 -2.06 -15.81
N LYS A 142 -1.93 -2.28 -16.61
CA LYS A 142 -0.87 -1.29 -16.87
C LYS A 142 -1.38 0.06 -17.37
N SER A 143 -2.52 0.09 -18.10
CA SER A 143 -3.10 1.31 -18.64
C SER A 143 -3.75 2.22 -17.61
N VAL A 144 -3.93 1.78 -16.38
CA VAL A 144 -4.49 2.60 -15.30
C VAL A 144 -3.53 3.71 -14.90
N TRP A 145 -2.22 3.40 -14.90
CA TRP A 145 -1.18 4.37 -14.60
C TRP A 145 -1.00 5.33 -15.77
N GLY A 146 -1.02 6.62 -15.50
CA GLY A 146 -1.04 7.67 -16.52
C GLY A 146 -2.42 7.95 -17.15
N SER A 147 -3.47 7.23 -16.74
CA SER A 147 -4.85 7.52 -17.15
C SER A 147 -5.42 8.73 -16.42
N ASN A 148 -6.49 9.30 -16.98
CA ASN A 148 -7.28 10.30 -16.25
C ASN A 148 -7.85 9.69 -14.96
N PRO A 149 -7.51 10.24 -13.77
CA PRO A 149 -7.97 9.71 -12.48
C PRO A 149 -9.49 9.57 -12.34
N LYS A 150 -10.25 10.42 -13.06
CA LYS A 150 -11.73 10.37 -13.07
C LYS A 150 -12.30 9.09 -13.71
N THR A 151 -11.53 8.41 -14.54
CA THR A 151 -11.95 7.17 -15.21
C THR A 151 -11.54 5.92 -14.46
N VAL A 152 -10.68 6.05 -13.46
CA VAL A 152 -10.16 4.95 -12.63
C VAL A 152 -11.12 4.68 -11.47
N LYS A 153 -11.55 3.42 -11.32
CA LYS A 153 -12.34 2.99 -10.17
C LYS A 153 -11.43 2.36 -9.12
N ARG A 154 -11.40 2.95 -7.92
CA ARG A 154 -10.67 2.39 -6.77
C ARG A 154 -11.48 1.27 -6.14
N VAL A 155 -10.84 0.12 -5.90
CA VAL A 155 -11.46 -1.07 -5.32
C VAL A 155 -10.62 -1.55 -4.15
N GLY A 156 -11.21 -1.62 -2.95
CA GLY A 156 -10.52 -2.07 -1.75
C GLY A 156 -10.47 -3.60 -1.63
N ILE A 157 -9.35 -4.12 -1.17
CA ILE A 157 -9.24 -5.43 -0.54
C ILE A 157 -9.09 -5.18 0.95
N GLU A 158 -10.10 -5.53 1.71
CA GLU A 158 -10.07 -5.37 3.16
C GLU A 158 -9.03 -6.31 3.78
N ILE A 159 -8.12 -5.72 4.52
CA ILE A 159 -7.06 -6.38 5.27
C ILE A 159 -7.40 -6.32 6.74
N SER A 160 -7.20 -7.44 7.44
CA SER A 160 -7.35 -7.51 8.89
C SER A 160 -6.44 -6.48 9.58
N HIS A 161 -6.93 -5.88 10.64
CA HIS A 161 -6.13 -4.96 11.48
C HIS A 161 -4.80 -5.58 11.94
N TRP A 162 -4.79 -6.89 12.20
CA TRP A 162 -3.57 -7.63 12.56
C TRP A 162 -2.53 -7.71 11.43
N ASP A 163 -2.95 -7.54 10.17
CA ASP A 163 -2.11 -7.58 8.97
C ASP A 163 -1.81 -6.20 8.41
N SER A 164 -2.29 -5.13 9.10
CA SER A 164 -2.25 -3.76 8.61
C SER A 164 -1.05 -2.95 9.12
N VAL A 165 -0.02 -3.61 9.65
CA VAL A 165 1.18 -2.91 10.13
C VAL A 165 1.96 -2.38 8.93
N ASP A 166 2.21 -1.09 8.94
CA ASP A 166 3.17 -0.37 8.12
C ASP A 166 4.34 0.09 9.00
N ILE A 167 5.58 -0.03 8.53
CA ILE A 167 6.76 0.25 9.34
C ILE A 167 7.32 1.62 8.95
N ASP A 168 6.94 2.66 9.68
CA ASP A 168 7.44 4.02 9.51
C ASP A 168 8.53 4.37 10.54
N ASN A 169 8.48 3.73 11.72
CA ASN A 169 9.36 4.03 12.84
C ASN A 169 9.76 2.77 13.62
N ILE A 170 10.60 2.96 14.64
CA ILE A 170 11.12 1.84 15.46
C ILE A 170 10.03 1.17 16.32
N GLU A 171 8.96 1.86 16.66
CA GLU A 171 7.86 1.28 17.43
C GLU A 171 7.04 0.35 16.56
N ASP A 172 6.79 0.72 15.31
CA ASP A 172 6.13 -0.13 14.32
C ASP A 172 6.95 -1.39 14.04
N TRP A 173 8.27 -1.24 13.95
CA TRP A 173 9.17 -2.39 13.82
C TRP A 173 9.01 -3.36 14.99
N LYS A 174 9.07 -2.85 16.24
CA LYS A 174 8.89 -3.68 17.43
C LYS A 174 7.52 -4.36 17.49
N LEU A 175 6.47 -3.65 17.05
CA LEU A 175 5.13 -4.22 16.93
C LEU A 175 5.10 -5.35 15.90
N ALA A 176 5.65 -5.12 14.71
CA ALA A 176 5.75 -6.12 13.65
C ALA A 176 6.49 -7.38 14.13
N GLU A 177 7.63 -7.24 14.83
CA GLU A 177 8.36 -8.38 15.40
C GLU A 177 7.53 -9.18 16.40
N LYS A 178 6.80 -8.50 17.31
CA LYS A 178 5.94 -9.17 18.30
C LYS A 178 4.82 -9.95 17.62
N LEU A 179 4.16 -9.36 16.63
CA LEU A 179 3.11 -10.00 15.86
C LEU A 179 3.63 -11.21 15.06
N PHE A 180 4.81 -11.07 14.46
CA PHE A 180 5.45 -12.17 13.74
C PHE A 180 5.77 -13.36 14.66
N LYS A 181 6.36 -13.10 15.82
CA LYS A 181 6.67 -14.12 16.84
C LYS A 181 5.40 -14.82 17.35
N PHE A 182 4.33 -14.06 17.58
CA PHE A 182 3.03 -14.61 17.99
C PHE A 182 2.46 -15.57 16.93
N ARG A 183 2.46 -15.17 15.65
CA ARG A 183 1.97 -16.00 14.54
C ARG A 183 2.76 -17.29 14.37
N LYS A 184 4.09 -17.21 14.47
CA LYS A 184 4.95 -18.39 14.38
C LYS A 184 4.60 -19.43 15.45
N ARG A 185 4.32 -19.00 16.69
CA ARG A 185 3.89 -19.90 17.78
C ARG A 185 2.51 -20.53 17.55
N SER A 186 1.61 -19.84 16.86
CA SER A 186 0.27 -20.35 16.53
C SER A 186 0.27 -21.38 15.41
N LEU A 187 1.31 -21.40 14.56
CA LEU A 187 1.48 -22.37 13.46
C LEU A 187 2.22 -23.65 13.89
N THR A 188 2.84 -23.65 15.08
CA THR A 188 3.60 -24.78 15.63
C THR A 188 2.82 -25.58 16.69
N LYS A 189 1.57 -25.23 16.94
CA LYS A 189 0.57 -26.00 17.70
C LYS A 189 -0.44 -26.65 16.75
#